data_25942a46607ff68c66c67cbd18c4fd26
#
_entry.id   25942a46607ff68c66c67cbd18c4fd26
#
_cell.length_a   1.000
_cell.length_b   1.000
_cell.length_c   1.000
_cell.angle_alpha   90.00
_cell.angle_beta   90.00
_cell.angle_gamma   90.00
#
_symmetry.space_group_name_H-M   'P 1'
#
loop_
_entity.id
_entity.type
_entity.pdbx_description
1 polymer ?
#
loop_
_entity_poly.entity_id
_entity_poly.type
_entity_poly.pdbx_seq_one_letter_code
_entity_poly.pdbx_strand_id
1 'polypeptide(L)'
;MAIRLACLGVAMVFASLGMAFGPAAQAADPQNRVQLQVFQVKVVDPAGKQGQIPITVYIDTPGSRNAQAICSVGPRVRDALITHLRKEVYVMDKAGKLDTQAIAIGARPVIEEAVKKENVVGVEVSMDPPKISAAGSGMFARMGCIGVAEETEKQKAKNKK
;
A
#
# COMPACT_ATOMS: atom_id res chain seq x y z
N MET A 1 -4.58 74.18 -35.76
CA MET A 1 -3.98 72.92 -36.23
C MET A 1 -3.24 72.35 -35.07
N ALA A 2 -3.78 71.35 -34.43
CA ALA A 2 -3.18 70.70 -33.29
C ALA A 2 -3.27 69.16 -33.50
N ILE A 3 -2.13 68.54 -33.69
CA ILE A 3 -1.97 67.09 -33.88
C ILE A 3 -1.84 66.47 -32.51
N ARG A 4 -2.79 65.61 -32.13
CA ARG A 4 -2.71 64.79 -30.90
C ARG A 4 -2.16 63.42 -31.25
N LEU A 5 -0.97 63.13 -30.76
CA LEU A 5 -0.40 61.73 -30.75
C LEU A 5 -1.11 60.89 -29.69
N ALA A 6 -1.68 59.79 -30.13
CA ALA A 6 -2.21 58.76 -29.24
C ALA A 6 -1.15 57.70 -29.01
N CYS A 7 -0.68 57.56 -27.75
CA CYS A 7 0.17 56.47 -27.33
C CYS A 7 -0.67 55.22 -27.09
N LEU A 8 -0.47 54.18 -27.90
CA LEU A 8 -1.00 52.84 -27.67
C LEU A 8 -0.10 52.14 -26.64
N GLY A 9 -0.63 51.91 -25.44
CA GLY A 9 -0.02 51.06 -24.43
C GLY A 9 -0.35 49.59 -24.72
N VAL A 10 0.66 48.83 -25.07
CA VAL A 10 0.55 47.35 -25.17
C VAL A 10 0.70 46.75 -23.78
N ALA A 11 -0.41 46.32 -23.20
CA ALA A 11 -0.40 45.54 -21.94
C ALA A 11 -0.04 44.08 -22.27
N MET A 12 1.20 43.66 -21.94
CA MET A 12 1.60 42.27 -21.94
C MET A 12 0.97 41.55 -20.73
N VAL A 13 -0.03 40.74 -21.00
CA VAL A 13 -0.58 39.81 -20.03
C VAL A 13 0.34 38.57 -19.99
N PHE A 14 1.19 38.49 -18.97
CA PHE A 14 1.91 37.26 -18.66
C PHE A 14 0.93 36.26 -18.04
N ALA A 15 0.44 35.32 -18.86
CA ALA A 15 -0.27 34.13 -18.39
C ALA A 15 0.77 33.19 -17.76
N SER A 16 0.93 33.23 -16.43
CA SER A 16 1.69 32.27 -15.66
C SER A 16 0.95 30.91 -15.68
N LEU A 17 1.37 30.00 -16.57
CA LEU A 17 1.02 28.58 -16.48
C LEU A 17 1.64 28.02 -15.20
N GLY A 18 0.88 28.01 -14.12
CA GLY A 18 1.20 27.26 -12.92
C GLY A 18 1.11 25.76 -13.22
N MET A 19 2.24 25.13 -13.56
CA MET A 19 2.33 23.65 -13.56
C MET A 19 2.16 23.18 -12.12
N ALA A 20 0.95 22.71 -11.81
CA ALA A 20 0.69 21.95 -10.60
C ALA A 20 1.45 20.62 -10.72
N PHE A 21 2.68 20.58 -10.20
CA PHE A 21 3.36 19.31 -9.88
C PHE A 21 2.56 18.64 -8.76
N GLY A 22 1.61 17.79 -9.14
CA GLY A 22 1.02 16.85 -8.19
C GLY A 22 2.16 16.00 -7.60
N PRO A 23 2.11 15.65 -6.30
CA PRO A 23 3.09 14.75 -5.72
C PRO A 23 3.06 13.45 -6.53
N ALA A 24 4.14 13.18 -7.25
CA ALA A 24 4.34 11.88 -7.89
C ALA A 24 4.22 10.83 -6.79
N ALA A 25 3.25 9.93 -6.91
CA ALA A 25 3.16 8.78 -6.02
C ALA A 25 4.48 8.02 -6.14
N GLN A 26 5.37 8.22 -5.17
CA GLN A 26 6.63 7.49 -5.10
C GLN A 26 6.27 6.02 -4.97
N ALA A 27 6.58 5.24 -6.01
CA ALA A 27 6.52 3.80 -5.92
C ALA A 27 7.36 3.38 -4.70
N ALA A 28 6.73 2.72 -3.73
CA ALA A 28 7.42 2.31 -2.52
C ALA A 28 8.60 1.44 -2.90
N ASP A 29 9.77 1.71 -2.28
CA ASP A 29 10.96 0.87 -2.44
C ASP A 29 10.57 -0.58 -2.06
N PRO A 30 10.81 -1.56 -2.94
CA PRO A 30 10.45 -2.96 -2.68
C PRO A 30 11.05 -3.52 -1.38
N GLN A 31 12.11 -2.91 -0.85
CA GLN A 31 12.67 -3.26 0.45
C GLN A 31 11.86 -2.74 1.64
N ASN A 32 10.97 -1.78 1.41
CA ASN A 32 10.12 -1.15 2.43
C ASN A 32 8.67 -1.63 2.35
N ARG A 33 8.38 -2.65 1.55
CA ARG A 33 7.04 -3.22 1.38
C ARG A 33 6.98 -4.63 1.94
N VAL A 34 6.06 -4.87 2.86
CA VAL A 34 5.75 -6.19 3.40
C VAL A 34 4.56 -6.76 2.64
N GLN A 35 4.72 -7.93 2.03
CA GLN A 35 3.63 -8.70 1.45
C GLN A 35 3.21 -9.78 2.43
N LEU A 36 1.95 -9.74 2.85
CA LEU A 36 1.36 -10.78 3.69
C LEU A 36 0.88 -11.96 2.82
N GLN A 37 0.67 -13.11 3.46
CA GLN A 37 0.06 -14.27 2.80
C GLN A 37 -1.37 -13.95 2.35
N VAL A 38 -1.86 -14.73 1.40
CA VAL A 38 -3.21 -14.60 0.84
C VAL A 38 -4.30 -14.76 1.90
N PHE A 39 -5.29 -13.87 1.85
CA PHE A 39 -6.51 -13.93 2.65
C PHE A 39 -7.70 -14.28 1.76
N GLN A 40 -8.68 -14.98 2.31
CA GLN A 40 -9.96 -15.23 1.65
C GLN A 40 -11.00 -14.26 2.21
N VAL A 41 -11.63 -13.47 1.35
CA VAL A 41 -12.72 -12.55 1.71
C VAL A 41 -14.05 -13.03 1.15
N LYS A 42 -15.13 -12.84 1.92
CA LYS A 42 -16.47 -13.15 1.48
C LYS A 42 -16.96 -12.06 0.54
N VAL A 43 -17.50 -12.47 -0.58
CA VAL A 43 -18.03 -11.53 -1.60
C VAL A 43 -19.43 -11.91 -2.01
N VAL A 44 -20.17 -10.90 -2.50
CA VAL A 44 -21.45 -11.07 -3.18
C VAL A 44 -21.32 -10.48 -4.56
N ASP A 45 -21.63 -11.26 -5.58
CA ASP A 45 -21.64 -10.81 -6.96
C ASP A 45 -22.89 -9.96 -7.28
N PRO A 46 -22.96 -9.29 -8.45
CA PRO A 46 -24.10 -8.49 -8.85
C PRO A 46 -25.41 -9.29 -9.00
N ALA A 47 -25.34 -10.62 -9.12
CA ALA A 47 -26.48 -11.51 -9.16
C ALA A 47 -26.94 -11.98 -7.76
N GLY A 48 -26.26 -11.51 -6.68
CA GLY A 48 -26.56 -11.88 -5.30
C GLY A 48 -25.96 -13.20 -4.85
N LYS A 49 -25.12 -13.84 -5.67
CA LYS A 49 -24.47 -15.09 -5.34
C LYS A 49 -23.27 -14.84 -4.42
N GLN A 50 -23.20 -15.58 -3.33
CA GLN A 50 -22.07 -15.52 -2.40
C GLN A 50 -20.88 -16.38 -2.87
N GLY A 51 -19.68 -15.86 -2.63
CA GLY A 51 -18.43 -16.53 -2.95
C GLY A 51 -17.29 -16.13 -2.02
N GLN A 52 -16.09 -16.61 -2.34
CA GLN A 52 -14.85 -16.19 -1.68
C GLN A 52 -13.81 -15.86 -2.74
N ILE A 53 -13.08 -14.77 -2.53
CA ILE A 53 -12.01 -14.33 -3.44
C ILE A 53 -10.71 -14.21 -2.65
N PRO A 54 -9.58 -14.70 -3.21
CA PRO A 54 -8.28 -14.48 -2.63
C PRO A 54 -7.85 -13.03 -2.83
N ILE A 55 -7.30 -12.41 -1.78
CA ILE A 55 -6.66 -11.10 -1.82
C ILE A 55 -5.29 -11.17 -1.18
N THR A 56 -4.38 -10.31 -1.64
CA THR A 56 -3.06 -10.09 -1.05
C THR A 56 -3.02 -8.72 -0.41
N VAL A 57 -2.52 -8.63 0.80
CA VAL A 57 -2.36 -7.36 1.54
C VAL A 57 -0.88 -6.99 1.54
N TYR A 58 -0.60 -5.75 1.15
CA TYR A 58 0.71 -5.13 1.20
C TYR A 58 0.72 -4.02 2.24
N ILE A 59 1.81 -3.93 3.00
CA ILE A 59 2.02 -2.87 4.00
C ILE A 59 3.28 -2.13 3.59
N ASP A 60 3.14 -0.85 3.27
CA ASP A 60 4.27 0.03 3.02
C ASP A 60 4.78 0.60 4.33
N THR A 61 6.10 0.57 4.50
CA THR A 61 6.78 0.96 5.74
C THR A 61 7.79 2.08 5.47
N PRO A 62 8.16 2.89 6.49
CA PRO A 62 9.15 3.94 6.32
C PRO A 62 10.55 3.42 5.97
N GLY A 63 10.84 2.16 6.28
CA GLY A 63 12.15 1.58 6.03
C GLY A 63 12.21 0.08 6.32
N SER A 64 13.32 -0.55 5.92
CA SER A 64 13.51 -2.01 6.05
C SER A 64 13.45 -2.52 7.49
N ARG A 65 13.91 -1.75 8.48
CA ARG A 65 13.78 -2.10 9.91
C ARG A 65 12.33 -2.18 10.36
N ASN A 66 11.48 -1.25 9.88
CA ASN A 66 10.05 -1.26 10.16
C ASN A 66 9.39 -2.47 9.50
N ALA A 67 9.78 -2.81 8.26
CA ALA A 67 9.32 -4.01 7.57
C ALA A 67 9.66 -5.29 8.36
N GLN A 68 10.90 -5.42 8.84
CA GLN A 68 11.33 -6.55 9.69
C GLN A 68 10.56 -6.58 11.02
N ALA A 69 10.33 -5.42 11.66
CA ALA A 69 9.54 -5.33 12.88
C ALA A 69 8.10 -5.81 12.68
N ILE A 70 7.45 -5.44 11.56
CA ILE A 70 6.12 -5.94 11.19
C ILE A 70 6.16 -7.46 11.01
N CYS A 71 7.15 -7.98 10.28
CA CYS A 71 7.27 -9.40 10.05
C CYS A 71 7.53 -10.21 11.33
N SER A 72 8.23 -9.65 12.31
CA SER A 72 8.45 -10.33 13.59
C SER A 72 7.15 -10.57 14.39
N VAL A 73 6.12 -9.76 14.14
CA VAL A 73 4.77 -9.91 14.71
C VAL A 73 3.74 -10.34 13.66
N GLY A 74 4.21 -10.84 12.52
CA GLY A 74 3.40 -11.26 11.37
C GLY A 74 2.20 -12.14 11.72
N PRO A 75 2.32 -13.17 12.56
CA PRO A 75 1.19 -13.99 12.98
C PRO A 75 0.09 -13.17 13.65
N ARG A 76 0.43 -12.23 14.54
CA ARG A 76 -0.53 -11.33 15.20
C ARG A 76 -1.27 -10.44 14.21
N VAL A 77 -0.54 -9.85 13.25
CA VAL A 77 -1.13 -9.03 12.18
C VAL A 77 -2.10 -9.85 11.35
N ARG A 78 -1.69 -11.06 10.99
CA ARG A 78 -2.50 -11.98 10.21
C ARG A 78 -3.79 -12.37 10.94
N ASP A 79 -3.72 -12.73 12.21
CA ASP A 79 -4.89 -13.13 13.01
C ASP A 79 -5.87 -11.97 13.17
N ALA A 80 -5.37 -10.75 13.40
CA ALA A 80 -6.19 -9.55 13.48
C ALA A 80 -6.91 -9.28 12.14
N LEU A 81 -6.19 -9.38 11.02
CA LEU A 81 -6.76 -9.21 9.68
C LEU A 81 -7.79 -10.30 9.34
N ILE A 82 -7.51 -11.57 9.63
CA ILE A 82 -8.46 -12.66 9.42
C ILE A 82 -9.75 -12.40 10.20
N THR A 83 -9.62 -11.97 11.46
CA THR A 83 -10.77 -11.68 12.31
C THR A 83 -11.60 -10.50 11.75
N HIS A 84 -10.94 -9.45 11.26
CA HIS A 84 -11.60 -8.30 10.65
C HIS A 84 -12.28 -8.68 9.34
N LEU A 85 -11.54 -9.26 8.39
CA LEU A 85 -12.02 -9.57 7.05
C LEU A 85 -13.16 -10.62 7.02
N ARG A 86 -13.22 -11.51 8.02
CA ARG A 86 -14.30 -12.50 8.14
C ARG A 86 -15.64 -11.92 8.57
N LYS A 87 -15.64 -10.78 9.25
CA LYS A 87 -16.87 -10.11 9.72
C LYS A 87 -17.56 -9.37 8.58
N GLU A 88 -16.81 -8.97 7.56
CA GLU A 88 -17.31 -8.17 6.46
C GLU A 88 -17.72 -9.06 5.27
N VAL A 89 -18.71 -8.57 4.52
CA VAL A 89 -19.09 -9.12 3.21
C VAL A 89 -18.94 -8.00 2.20
N TYR A 90 -18.10 -8.21 1.19
CA TYR A 90 -17.78 -7.21 0.20
C TYR A 90 -18.63 -7.42 -1.06
N VAL A 91 -19.11 -6.32 -1.64
CA VAL A 91 -19.94 -6.37 -2.86
C VAL A 91 -19.03 -6.12 -4.07
N MET A 92 -19.15 -6.99 -5.06
CA MET A 92 -18.47 -6.81 -6.34
C MET A 92 -19.26 -5.85 -7.23
N ASP A 93 -18.56 -5.06 -8.05
CA ASP A 93 -19.19 -4.22 -9.05
C ASP A 93 -19.76 -5.05 -10.23
N LYS A 94 -20.47 -4.37 -11.17
CA LYS A 94 -21.05 -5.03 -12.37
C LYS A 94 -19.99 -5.66 -13.28
N ALA A 95 -18.72 -5.23 -13.18
CA ALA A 95 -17.61 -5.79 -13.95
C ALA A 95 -16.94 -6.97 -13.20
N GLY A 96 -17.45 -7.39 -12.06
CA GLY A 96 -16.88 -8.45 -11.24
C GLY A 96 -15.62 -8.02 -10.48
N LYS A 97 -15.42 -6.72 -10.29
CA LYS A 97 -14.28 -6.17 -9.55
C LYS A 97 -14.66 -5.88 -8.10
N LEU A 98 -13.71 -6.09 -7.23
CA LEU A 98 -13.80 -5.78 -5.81
C LEU A 98 -13.19 -4.39 -5.54
N ASP A 99 -13.81 -3.59 -4.68
CA ASP A 99 -13.23 -2.34 -4.21
C ASP A 99 -12.11 -2.62 -3.20
N THR A 100 -10.91 -2.85 -3.74
CA THR A 100 -9.72 -3.15 -2.93
C THR A 100 -9.27 -1.95 -2.11
N GLN A 101 -9.61 -0.72 -2.54
CA GLN A 101 -9.29 0.49 -1.79
C GLN A 101 -10.15 0.60 -0.52
N ALA A 102 -11.43 0.31 -0.60
CA ALA A 102 -12.30 0.26 0.58
C ALA A 102 -11.82 -0.78 1.59
N ILE A 103 -11.39 -1.95 1.12
CA ILE A 103 -10.81 -2.99 1.99
C ILE A 103 -9.51 -2.50 2.64
N ALA A 104 -8.62 -1.84 1.89
CA ALA A 104 -7.37 -1.30 2.42
C ALA A 104 -7.61 -0.24 3.51
N ILE A 105 -8.59 0.65 3.31
CA ILE A 105 -8.99 1.67 4.29
C ILE A 105 -9.48 1.01 5.57
N GLY A 106 -10.33 -0.03 5.48
CA GLY A 106 -10.84 -0.77 6.64
C GLY A 106 -9.78 -1.61 7.35
N ALA A 107 -8.83 -2.18 6.61
CA ALA A 107 -7.76 -3.01 7.16
C ALA A 107 -6.67 -2.18 7.87
N ARG A 108 -6.44 -0.94 7.44
CA ARG A 108 -5.38 -0.08 7.95
C ARG A 108 -5.40 0.10 9.47
N PRO A 109 -6.51 0.52 10.12
CA PRO A 109 -6.53 0.69 11.57
C PRO A 109 -6.24 -0.62 12.33
N VAL A 110 -6.68 -1.77 11.80
CA VAL A 110 -6.42 -3.09 12.39
C VAL A 110 -4.93 -3.42 12.35
N ILE A 111 -4.25 -3.10 11.25
CA ILE A 111 -2.80 -3.29 11.11
C ILE A 111 -2.06 -2.32 12.05
N GLU A 112 -2.42 -1.03 12.06
CA GLU A 112 -1.79 -0.01 12.90
C GLU A 112 -1.89 -0.35 14.40
N GLU A 113 -2.98 -0.93 14.84
CA GLU A 113 -3.15 -1.41 16.21
C GLU A 113 -2.21 -2.60 16.53
N ALA A 114 -2.04 -3.50 15.56
CA ALA A 114 -1.21 -4.69 15.75
C ALA A 114 0.30 -4.40 15.76
N VAL A 115 0.77 -3.38 14.97
CA VAL A 115 2.22 -3.14 14.73
C VAL A 115 2.73 -1.78 15.16
N LYS A 116 1.87 -0.89 15.69
CA LYS A 116 2.07 0.54 15.93
C LYS A 116 2.02 1.37 14.64
N LYS A 117 1.30 2.49 14.71
CA LYS A 117 1.00 3.37 13.59
C LYS A 117 2.24 3.91 12.87
N GLU A 118 3.30 4.23 13.60
CA GLU A 118 4.55 4.76 13.05
C GLU A 118 5.28 3.79 12.09
N ASN A 119 4.95 2.51 12.13
CA ASN A 119 5.54 1.50 11.23
C ASN A 119 4.78 1.38 9.89
N VAL A 120 3.63 2.06 9.73
CA VAL A 120 2.76 1.91 8.56
C VAL A 120 2.64 3.23 7.82
N VAL A 121 3.15 3.29 6.60
CA VAL A 121 2.98 4.42 5.68
C VAL A 121 1.69 4.25 4.88
N GLY A 122 1.46 3.05 4.35
CA GLY A 122 0.33 2.72 3.52
C GLY A 122 -0.09 1.26 3.63
N VAL A 123 -1.33 0.99 3.23
CA VAL A 123 -1.85 -0.36 3.06
C VAL A 123 -2.46 -0.44 1.68
N GLU A 124 -2.11 -1.47 0.93
CA GLU A 124 -2.65 -1.76 -0.39
C GLU A 124 -3.23 -3.18 -0.39
N VAL A 125 -4.32 -3.36 -1.09
CA VAL A 125 -4.95 -4.67 -1.30
C VAL A 125 -5.01 -4.96 -2.79
N SER A 126 -4.59 -6.15 -3.19
CA SER A 126 -4.63 -6.60 -4.59
C SER A 126 -5.35 -7.94 -4.70
N MET A 127 -6.05 -8.13 -5.82
CA MET A 127 -6.59 -9.43 -6.23
C MET A 127 -5.55 -10.25 -7.02
N ASP A 128 -4.42 -9.65 -7.36
CA ASP A 128 -3.36 -10.36 -8.05
C ASP A 128 -2.72 -11.43 -7.13
N PRO A 129 -2.28 -12.55 -7.69
CA PRO A 129 -1.56 -13.56 -6.93
C PRO A 129 -0.28 -12.95 -6.33
N PRO A 130 0.09 -13.38 -5.12
CA PRO A 130 1.27 -12.85 -4.44
C PRO A 130 2.53 -13.11 -5.28
N LYS A 131 3.37 -12.09 -5.39
CA LYS A 131 4.68 -12.21 -6.06
C LYS A 131 5.64 -12.93 -5.10
N ILE A 132 5.80 -14.24 -5.25
CA ILE A 132 6.76 -15.00 -4.46
C ILE A 132 8.15 -14.65 -4.96
N SER A 133 8.97 -13.99 -4.13
CA SER A 133 10.40 -13.81 -4.41
C SER A 133 11.19 -14.99 -3.85
N ALA A 134 12.36 -15.27 -4.44
CA ALA A 134 13.28 -16.28 -3.93
C ALA A 134 13.74 -16.02 -2.48
N ALA A 135 13.66 -14.77 -2.00
CA ALA A 135 13.88 -14.39 -0.60
C ALA A 135 12.77 -14.88 0.36
N GLY A 136 11.67 -15.41 -0.15
CA GLY A 136 10.50 -15.82 0.65
C GLY A 136 10.64 -17.19 1.34
N SER A 137 11.81 -17.83 1.35
CA SER A 137 12.01 -19.13 1.99
C SER A 137 12.52 -19.06 3.44
N GLY A 138 12.82 -17.86 3.95
CA GLY A 138 13.38 -17.65 5.28
C GLY A 138 12.35 -17.66 6.42
N MET A 139 12.82 -17.26 7.61
CA MET A 139 12.01 -17.21 8.84
C MET A 139 10.77 -16.33 8.68
N PHE A 140 10.90 -15.17 8.04
CA PHE A 140 9.79 -14.24 7.82
C PHE A 140 8.69 -14.81 6.92
N ALA A 141 9.05 -15.62 5.90
CA ALA A 141 8.07 -16.32 5.09
C ALA A 141 7.25 -17.32 5.91
N ARG A 142 7.87 -18.02 6.87
CA ARG A 142 7.18 -18.92 7.81
C ARG A 142 6.22 -18.17 8.74
N MET A 143 6.54 -16.91 9.07
CA MET A 143 5.67 -16.03 9.87
C MET A 143 4.59 -15.33 9.04
N GLY A 144 4.52 -15.61 7.74
CA GLY A 144 3.48 -15.07 6.86
C GLY A 144 3.86 -13.77 6.16
N CYS A 145 5.13 -13.36 6.23
CA CYS A 145 5.69 -12.22 5.48
C CYS A 145 6.49 -12.71 4.28
N ILE A 146 6.32 -12.07 3.15
CA ILE A 146 7.01 -12.38 1.89
C ILE A 146 7.69 -11.11 1.36
N GLY A 147 8.88 -11.27 0.77
CA GLY A 147 9.60 -10.16 0.12
C GLY A 147 10.49 -9.32 1.02
N VAL A 148 10.48 -9.54 2.34
CA VAL A 148 11.39 -8.86 3.28
C VAL A 148 12.68 -9.65 3.40
N ALA A 149 13.81 -8.99 3.11
CA ALA A 149 15.13 -9.58 3.29
C ALA A 149 15.45 -9.74 4.79
N GLU A 150 15.87 -10.94 5.18
CA GLU A 150 16.41 -11.17 6.52
C GLU A 150 17.82 -10.56 6.59
N GLU A 151 18.09 -9.80 7.65
CA GLU A 151 19.44 -9.29 7.92
C GLU A 151 20.33 -10.49 8.22
N THR A 152 21.23 -10.82 7.29
CA THR A 152 22.21 -11.88 7.51
C THR A 152 23.17 -11.49 8.64
N GLU A 153 23.63 -12.45 9.44
CA GLU A 153 24.58 -12.21 10.54
C GLU A 153 25.83 -11.44 10.09
N LYS A 154 26.22 -11.55 8.81
CA LYS A 154 27.30 -10.80 8.19
C LYS A 154 27.02 -9.29 8.09
N GLN A 155 25.77 -8.89 7.89
CA GLN A 155 25.38 -7.47 7.89
C GLN A 155 25.31 -6.91 9.32
N LYS A 156 24.87 -7.72 10.29
CA LYS A 156 24.89 -7.33 11.72
C LYS A 156 26.30 -7.05 12.22
N ALA A 157 27.27 -7.82 11.76
CA ALA A 157 28.69 -7.62 12.12
C ALA A 157 29.30 -6.34 11.47
N LYS A 158 28.84 -5.95 10.29
CA LYS A 158 29.29 -4.71 9.61
C LYS A 158 28.72 -3.43 10.23
N ASN A 159 27.49 -3.49 10.75
CA ASN A 159 26.82 -2.33 11.37
C ASN A 159 27.24 -2.12 12.84
N LYS A 160 28.08 -2.98 13.40
CA LYS A 160 28.58 -2.90 14.78
C LYS A 160 30.01 -2.33 14.90
N LYS A 161 30.62 -1.96 13.78
CA LYS A 161 31.90 -1.24 13.69
C LYS A 161 31.68 0.22 13.34
#